data_d024de3ef978291da3b051d45cf424b2
#
_entry.id   d024de3ef978291da3b051d45cf424b2
#
_cell.length_a   1.000
_cell.length_b   1.000
_cell.length_c   1.000
_cell.angle_alpha   90.00
_cell.angle_beta   90.00
_cell.angle_gamma   90.00
#
_symmetry.space_group_name_H-M   'P 1'
#
loop_
_entity.id
_entity.type
_entity.pdbx_description
1 polymer ?
#
loop_
_entity_poly.entity_id
_entity_poly.type
_entity_poly.pdbx_seq_one_letter_code
_entity_poly.pdbx_strand_id
1 'polypeptide(L)'
;MRTCRPIAAAATTFALVLSAAALTASAPTARAASTATAAVVHENGKELLYRAAPGQQNKLSVDEKIERRGEFESYFVLTFHDRYEIAIDPNAADADECVYPAPGDHTAVRCAVTIPENSDDSDTYAIDLGDQDDTATLEPDSQAWARVHGGKGNDVLTASAGAMLHGDDGNDRLDGGGGPFGFGSYGGPGDDTLTHCGQDCYGEAGNDSLTGTDEENTLHGDDGADVLHGKGGADVLYGGKGNDKLYGEAGNDTLWGNSGDDILWGGHGTDKLSGGPGRDEVHQD
;
A
#
# COMPACT_ATOMS: atom_id res chain seq x y z
N MET A 1 59.17 21.25 -76.87
CA MET A 1 60.04 20.30 -76.16
C MET A 1 59.42 19.96 -74.80
N ARG A 2 59.27 18.76 -74.51
CA ARG A 2 58.72 18.01 -73.45
C ARG A 2 57.31 17.47 -73.69
N THR A 3 57.32 16.25 -74.07
CA THR A 3 56.24 15.30 -74.28
C THR A 3 55.54 14.93 -72.99
N CYS A 4 54.23 15.11 -72.88
CA CYS A 4 53.41 14.51 -71.84
C CYS A 4 52.74 13.25 -72.39
N ARG A 5 53.00 12.14 -71.77
CA ARG A 5 52.36 10.87 -72.00
C ARG A 5 50.95 10.85 -71.32
N PRO A 6 49.95 10.23 -71.91
CA PRO A 6 48.66 10.08 -71.22
C PRO A 6 48.68 8.87 -70.23
N ILE A 7 48.14 9.10 -69.08
CA ILE A 7 47.94 8.07 -68.05
C ILE A 7 46.60 7.41 -68.35
N ALA A 8 46.64 6.07 -68.61
CA ALA A 8 45.45 5.25 -68.76
C ALA A 8 44.69 5.17 -67.43
N ALA A 9 43.44 5.57 -67.45
CA ALA A 9 42.53 5.36 -66.29
C ALA A 9 41.99 3.92 -66.39
N ALA A 10 42.34 3.12 -65.34
CA ALA A 10 41.73 1.83 -65.13
C ALA A 10 40.37 2.04 -64.46
N ALA A 11 39.31 1.66 -65.13
CA ALA A 11 37.98 1.63 -64.57
C ALA A 11 37.80 0.37 -63.71
N THR A 12 37.85 0.54 -62.40
CA THR A 12 37.48 -0.52 -61.44
C THR A 12 35.96 -0.47 -61.27
N THR A 13 35.27 -1.47 -61.83
CA THR A 13 33.86 -1.74 -61.58
C THR A 13 33.70 -2.21 -60.14
N PHE A 14 33.15 -1.37 -59.26
CA PHE A 14 32.69 -1.78 -57.95
C PHE A 14 31.34 -2.50 -58.09
N ALA A 15 31.35 -3.80 -57.94
CA ALA A 15 30.12 -4.57 -57.79
C ALA A 15 29.55 -4.29 -56.39
N LEU A 16 28.45 -3.57 -56.36
CA LEU A 16 27.68 -3.32 -55.11
C LEU A 16 26.92 -4.62 -54.79
N VAL A 17 27.47 -5.41 -53.89
CA VAL A 17 26.76 -6.54 -53.28
C VAL A 17 25.76 -5.95 -52.30
N LEU A 18 24.49 -5.82 -52.68
CA LEU A 18 23.40 -5.58 -51.74
C LEU A 18 23.21 -6.85 -50.92
N SER A 19 23.82 -6.94 -49.76
CA SER A 19 23.41 -7.90 -48.75
C SER A 19 22.06 -7.42 -48.14
N ALA A 20 20.99 -8.10 -48.51
CA ALA A 20 19.72 -7.96 -47.83
C ALA A 20 19.91 -8.48 -46.40
N ALA A 21 20.20 -7.59 -45.48
CA ALA A 21 20.05 -7.86 -44.06
C ALA A 21 18.55 -8.02 -43.82
N ALA A 22 18.11 -9.26 -43.68
CA ALA A 22 16.79 -9.56 -43.17
C ALA A 22 16.76 -8.98 -41.73
N LEU A 23 16.05 -7.85 -41.55
CA LEU A 23 15.61 -7.45 -40.21
C LEU A 23 14.63 -8.53 -39.75
N THR A 24 15.13 -9.51 -39.03
CA THR A 24 14.30 -10.30 -38.17
C THR A 24 13.86 -9.34 -37.03
N ALA A 25 12.68 -8.75 -37.18
CA ALA A 25 11.99 -8.19 -36.05
C ALA A 25 11.82 -9.35 -35.08
N SER A 26 12.68 -9.41 -34.06
CA SER A 26 12.41 -10.21 -32.89
C SER A 26 11.12 -9.66 -32.31
N ALA A 27 10.04 -10.42 -32.43
CA ALA A 27 8.86 -10.19 -31.63
C ALA A 27 9.36 -10.02 -30.20
N PRO A 28 8.80 -9.06 -29.43
CA PRO A 28 9.11 -9.00 -28.03
C PRO A 28 8.82 -10.40 -27.51
N THR A 29 9.87 -11.08 -27.04
CA THR A 29 9.69 -12.30 -26.28
C THR A 29 8.77 -11.91 -25.15
N ALA A 30 7.56 -12.43 -25.16
CA ALA A 30 6.70 -12.35 -24.01
C ALA A 30 7.60 -12.83 -22.86
N ARG A 31 7.89 -11.92 -21.93
CA ARG A 31 8.63 -12.25 -20.72
C ARG A 31 7.86 -13.41 -20.13
N ALA A 32 8.49 -14.57 -20.07
CA ALA A 32 7.86 -15.71 -19.43
C ALA A 32 7.37 -15.18 -18.08
N ALA A 33 6.08 -15.34 -17.83
CA ALA A 33 5.51 -14.98 -16.56
C ALA A 33 6.43 -15.60 -15.50
N SER A 34 6.86 -14.79 -14.55
CA SER A 34 7.68 -15.26 -13.45
C SER A 34 6.98 -16.51 -12.90
N THR A 35 7.70 -17.63 -12.85
CA THR A 35 7.20 -18.83 -12.18
C THR A 35 7.33 -18.69 -10.65
N ALA A 36 7.66 -17.47 -10.18
CA ALA A 36 7.66 -17.15 -8.78
C ALA A 36 6.23 -17.29 -8.25
N THR A 37 6.09 -17.94 -7.14
CA THR A 37 4.83 -18.19 -6.45
C THR A 37 4.79 -17.30 -5.23
N ALA A 38 3.64 -16.73 -4.89
CA ALA A 38 3.47 -16.07 -3.60
C ALA A 38 3.85 -17.03 -2.48
N ALA A 39 4.34 -16.54 -1.37
CA ALA A 39 4.82 -17.40 -0.30
C ALA A 39 4.45 -16.87 1.07
N VAL A 40 4.08 -17.77 1.97
CA VAL A 40 4.07 -17.52 3.40
C VAL A 40 5.41 -17.94 3.96
N VAL A 41 6.12 -17.00 4.58
CA VAL A 41 7.47 -17.19 5.12
C VAL A 41 7.51 -16.74 6.59
N HIS A 42 8.46 -17.30 7.35
CA HIS A 42 8.74 -16.86 8.71
C HIS A 42 10.05 -16.06 8.71
N GLU A 43 9.95 -14.75 8.83
CA GLU A 43 11.08 -13.84 8.72
C GLU A 43 11.71 -13.55 10.08
N ASN A 44 13.04 -13.75 10.18
CA ASN A 44 13.85 -13.44 11.37
C ASN A 44 13.38 -14.08 12.69
N GLY A 45 12.61 -15.17 12.62
CA GLY A 45 12.12 -15.91 13.78
C GLY A 45 11.10 -15.14 14.64
N LYS A 46 10.39 -14.17 14.08
CA LYS A 46 9.48 -13.32 14.83
C LYS A 46 8.13 -13.06 14.18
N GLU A 47 8.03 -13.02 12.88
CA GLU A 47 6.84 -12.55 12.18
C GLU A 47 6.48 -13.47 11.02
N LEU A 48 5.20 -13.80 10.90
CA LEU A 48 4.66 -14.48 9.73
C LEU A 48 4.46 -13.45 8.61
N LEU A 49 5.02 -13.70 7.43
CA LEU A 49 4.93 -12.80 6.29
C LEU A 49 4.30 -13.50 5.08
N TYR A 50 3.20 -12.97 4.57
CA TYR A 50 2.76 -13.23 3.21
C TYR A 50 3.54 -12.33 2.25
N ARG A 51 4.18 -12.90 1.25
CA ARG A 51 4.87 -12.16 0.19
C ARG A 51 4.36 -12.57 -1.17
N ALA A 52 3.85 -11.61 -1.93
CA ALA A 52 3.44 -11.81 -3.30
C ALA A 52 4.64 -12.08 -4.22
N ALA A 53 4.40 -12.72 -5.34
CA ALA A 53 5.42 -12.90 -6.35
C ALA A 53 5.41 -11.72 -7.35
N PRO A 54 6.57 -11.28 -7.85
CA PRO A 54 6.65 -10.17 -8.79
C PRO A 54 5.79 -10.37 -10.04
N GLY A 55 5.04 -9.33 -10.43
CA GLY A 55 4.18 -9.31 -11.59
C GLY A 55 2.85 -10.05 -11.42
N GLN A 56 2.48 -10.40 -10.19
CA GLN A 56 1.16 -10.92 -9.85
C GLN A 56 0.27 -9.77 -9.38
N GLN A 57 -0.92 -9.70 -9.90
CA GLN A 57 -1.97 -8.84 -9.36
C GLN A 57 -2.79 -9.67 -8.38
N ASN A 58 -2.54 -9.51 -7.10
CA ASN A 58 -3.11 -10.37 -6.05
C ASN A 58 -4.55 -9.98 -5.69
N LYS A 59 -5.27 -10.93 -5.13
CA LYS A 59 -6.54 -10.68 -4.47
C LYS A 59 -6.54 -11.50 -3.18
N LEU A 60 -5.85 -10.96 -2.21
CA LEU A 60 -5.65 -11.60 -0.92
C LEU A 60 -6.84 -11.34 0.00
N SER A 61 -7.29 -12.36 0.70
CA SER A 61 -8.09 -12.21 1.91
C SER A 61 -7.46 -12.98 3.06
N VAL A 62 -7.59 -12.44 4.26
CA VAL A 62 -7.08 -13.08 5.48
C VAL A 62 -8.22 -13.21 6.46
N ASP A 63 -8.56 -14.46 6.77
CA ASP A 63 -9.52 -14.81 7.81
C ASP A 63 -8.78 -15.12 9.10
N GLU A 64 -9.31 -14.69 10.24
CA GLU A 64 -8.74 -14.94 11.56
C GLU A 64 -9.69 -15.72 12.46
N LYS A 65 -9.13 -16.60 13.26
CA LYS A 65 -9.80 -17.26 14.38
C LYS A 65 -8.85 -17.42 15.55
N ILE A 66 -9.37 -17.26 16.76
CA ILE A 66 -8.62 -17.59 17.97
C ILE A 66 -8.93 -19.04 18.34
N GLU A 67 -7.91 -19.89 18.36
CA GLU A 67 -8.00 -21.27 18.85
C GLU A 67 -7.27 -21.40 20.19
N ARG A 68 -7.90 -22.10 21.16
CA ARG A 68 -7.29 -22.47 22.43
C ARG A 68 -6.85 -23.93 22.36
N ARG A 69 -5.58 -24.16 22.61
CA ARG A 69 -4.99 -25.50 22.70
C ARG A 69 -4.46 -25.73 24.11
N GLY A 70 -5.16 -26.57 24.88
CA GLY A 70 -4.82 -26.78 26.29
C GLY A 70 -5.35 -25.72 27.24
N GLU A 71 -4.77 -25.61 28.42
CA GLU A 71 -5.27 -24.77 29.51
C GLU A 71 -4.69 -23.33 29.45
N PHE A 72 -3.55 -23.14 28.76
CA PHE A 72 -2.79 -21.87 28.77
C PHE A 72 -2.29 -21.43 27.39
N GLU A 73 -2.59 -22.14 26.31
CA GLU A 73 -2.09 -21.77 24.99
C GLU A 73 -3.23 -21.29 24.08
N SER A 74 -3.09 -20.09 23.56
CA SER A 74 -3.97 -19.49 22.56
C SER A 74 -3.19 -19.18 21.30
N TYR A 75 -3.84 -19.35 20.14
CA TYR A 75 -3.25 -19.13 18.83
C TYR A 75 -4.17 -18.25 17.99
N PHE A 76 -3.59 -17.33 17.25
CA PHE A 76 -4.24 -16.77 16.07
C PHE A 76 -4.12 -17.79 14.94
N VAL A 77 -5.24 -18.19 14.41
CA VAL A 77 -5.30 -19.05 13.23
C VAL A 77 -5.65 -18.19 12.05
N LEU A 78 -4.63 -17.85 11.27
CA LEU A 78 -4.73 -17.02 10.08
C LEU A 78 -4.92 -17.92 8.86
N THR A 79 -5.87 -17.57 7.99
CA THR A 79 -6.04 -18.26 6.71
C THR A 79 -5.91 -17.26 5.59
N PHE A 80 -4.84 -17.36 4.86
CA PHE A 80 -4.56 -16.57 3.68
C PHE A 80 -5.21 -17.23 2.47
N HIS A 81 -5.99 -16.49 1.71
CA HIS A 81 -6.58 -16.91 0.45
C HIS A 81 -6.17 -15.95 -0.66
N ASP A 82 -5.59 -16.47 -1.73
CA ASP A 82 -5.31 -15.69 -2.92
C ASP A 82 -5.78 -16.43 -4.18
N ARG A 83 -5.94 -15.73 -5.28
CA ARG A 83 -6.20 -16.33 -6.58
C ARG A 83 -5.00 -17.07 -7.18
N TYR A 84 -3.81 -16.81 -6.68
CA TYR A 84 -2.58 -17.50 -7.04
C TYR A 84 -2.22 -18.57 -6.01
N GLU A 85 -1.40 -19.52 -6.44
CA GLU A 85 -0.86 -20.51 -5.50
C GLU A 85 0.09 -19.84 -4.51
N ILE A 86 -0.01 -20.22 -3.25
CA ILE A 86 0.82 -19.75 -2.14
C ILE A 86 1.73 -20.90 -1.70
N ALA A 87 3.03 -20.71 -1.78
CA ALA A 87 3.99 -21.67 -1.24
C ALA A 87 4.15 -21.50 0.27
N ILE A 88 4.41 -22.59 0.97
CA ILE A 88 4.74 -22.55 2.40
C ILE A 88 6.25 -22.77 2.55
N ASP A 89 6.95 -21.78 3.14
CA ASP A 89 8.34 -21.94 3.51
C ASP A 89 8.47 -23.00 4.60
N PRO A 90 9.49 -23.89 4.56
CA PRO A 90 9.67 -24.92 5.58
C PRO A 90 9.77 -24.37 7.02
N ASN A 91 10.36 -23.18 7.20
CA ASN A 91 10.43 -22.57 8.54
C ASN A 91 9.07 -22.11 9.03
N ALA A 92 8.21 -21.54 8.15
CA ALA A 92 6.85 -21.21 8.49
C ALA A 92 5.98 -22.44 8.75
N ALA A 93 6.22 -23.52 8.00
CA ALA A 93 5.54 -24.79 8.26
C ALA A 93 5.82 -25.36 9.66
N ASP A 94 7.05 -25.20 10.14
CA ASP A 94 7.47 -25.72 11.44
C ASP A 94 7.18 -24.74 12.60
N ALA A 95 7.39 -23.43 12.39
CA ALA A 95 7.26 -22.43 13.46
C ALA A 95 5.81 -21.98 13.69
N ASP A 96 5.04 -21.81 12.61
CA ASP A 96 3.69 -21.26 12.64
C ASP A 96 2.64 -22.32 12.24
N GLU A 97 3.01 -23.57 12.25
CA GLU A 97 2.12 -24.69 11.88
C GLU A 97 1.32 -24.43 10.58
N CYS A 98 2.01 -23.90 9.56
CA CYS A 98 1.36 -23.59 8.29
C CYS A 98 1.09 -24.85 7.48
N VAL A 99 -0.14 -24.99 7.01
CA VAL A 99 -0.61 -26.13 6.21
C VAL A 99 -1.56 -25.68 5.11
N TYR A 100 -1.69 -26.50 4.06
CA TYR A 100 -2.77 -26.35 3.09
C TYR A 100 -4.06 -26.96 3.68
N PRO A 101 -5.15 -26.18 3.81
CA PRO A 101 -6.39 -26.67 4.45
C PRO A 101 -7.10 -27.76 3.64
N ALA A 102 -6.88 -27.79 2.32
CA ALA A 102 -7.44 -28.81 1.44
C ALA A 102 -6.35 -29.47 0.57
N PRO A 103 -6.36 -30.81 0.41
CA PRO A 103 -5.39 -31.49 -0.44
C PRO A 103 -5.48 -31.02 -1.90
N GLY A 104 -4.35 -30.54 -2.44
CA GLY A 104 -4.23 -30.11 -3.84
C GLY A 104 -4.76 -28.70 -4.13
N ASP A 105 -5.24 -27.99 -3.13
CA ASP A 105 -5.55 -26.57 -3.22
C ASP A 105 -4.44 -25.77 -2.53
N HIS A 106 -3.64 -25.11 -3.32
CA HIS A 106 -2.54 -24.26 -2.86
C HIS A 106 -2.87 -22.76 -2.90
N THR A 107 -4.11 -22.41 -3.20
CA THR A 107 -4.57 -21.01 -3.17
C THR A 107 -4.98 -20.56 -1.76
N ALA A 108 -4.93 -21.47 -0.80
CA ALA A 108 -5.17 -21.16 0.60
C ALA A 108 -4.07 -21.76 1.49
N VAL A 109 -3.59 -20.97 2.46
CA VAL A 109 -2.65 -21.41 3.50
C VAL A 109 -3.20 -21.03 4.86
N ARG A 110 -3.22 -21.99 5.78
CA ARG A 110 -3.63 -21.80 7.16
C ARG A 110 -2.42 -21.92 8.07
N CYS A 111 -2.18 -20.91 8.89
CA CYS A 111 -1.11 -20.86 9.87
C CYS A 111 -1.66 -20.66 11.29
N ALA A 112 -1.07 -21.30 12.29
CA ALA A 112 -1.40 -21.09 13.69
C ALA A 112 -0.25 -20.40 14.39
N VAL A 113 -0.38 -19.08 14.59
CA VAL A 113 0.62 -18.23 15.23
C VAL A 113 0.35 -18.15 16.72
N THR A 114 1.36 -18.41 17.55
CA THR A 114 1.21 -18.31 19.00
C THR A 114 0.92 -16.86 19.42
N ILE A 115 -0.11 -16.65 20.23
CA ILE A 115 -0.39 -15.35 20.82
C ILE A 115 0.65 -15.11 21.93
N PRO A 116 1.53 -14.11 21.78
CA PRO A 116 2.56 -13.87 22.80
C PRO A 116 1.91 -13.36 24.09
N GLU A 117 2.24 -13.99 25.21
CA GLU A 117 1.85 -13.49 26.52
C GLU A 117 2.68 -12.23 26.85
N ASN A 118 2.01 -11.10 27.06
CA ASN A 118 2.62 -9.82 27.47
C ASN A 118 3.56 -9.15 26.45
N SER A 119 3.35 -9.31 25.16
CA SER A 119 4.03 -8.46 24.17
C SER A 119 3.15 -7.26 23.83
N ASP A 120 3.67 -6.10 24.09
CA ASP A 120 3.05 -4.79 23.86
C ASP A 120 3.47 -4.21 22.49
N ASP A 121 4.09 -4.99 21.59
CA ASP A 121 4.71 -4.39 20.40
C ASP A 121 5.11 -5.42 19.32
N SER A 122 4.25 -6.33 18.94
CA SER A 122 4.61 -7.19 17.81
C SER A 122 3.44 -7.38 16.85
N ASP A 123 3.64 -6.95 15.61
CA ASP A 123 2.80 -7.39 14.50
C ASP A 123 2.73 -8.92 14.52
N THR A 124 1.51 -9.44 14.44
CA THR A 124 1.30 -10.90 14.42
C THR A 124 1.70 -11.44 13.06
N TYR A 125 1.44 -10.63 12.01
CA TYR A 125 1.81 -10.97 10.65
C TYR A 125 1.94 -9.72 9.78
N ALA A 126 2.68 -9.86 8.67
CA ALA A 126 2.81 -8.84 7.64
C ALA A 126 2.37 -9.36 6.28
N ILE A 127 1.99 -8.43 5.42
CA ILE A 127 1.60 -8.67 4.03
C ILE A 127 2.42 -7.73 3.15
N ASP A 128 3.08 -8.27 2.12
CA ASP A 128 3.78 -7.54 1.08
C ASP A 128 3.20 -7.97 -0.28
N LEU A 129 2.44 -7.08 -0.92
CA LEU A 129 1.74 -7.36 -2.18
C LEU A 129 2.61 -7.09 -3.42
N GLY A 130 3.64 -6.25 -3.27
CA GLY A 130 4.74 -6.13 -4.23
C GLY A 130 4.55 -5.15 -5.36
N ASP A 131 4.20 -5.61 -6.56
CA ASP A 131 4.01 -4.77 -7.74
C ASP A 131 2.70 -5.12 -8.46
N GLN A 132 2.04 -4.22 -9.07
CA GLN A 132 0.75 -4.25 -9.75
C GLN A 132 -0.38 -3.70 -8.85
N ASP A 133 -1.57 -3.57 -9.46
CA ASP A 133 -2.75 -3.11 -8.74
C ASP A 133 -3.35 -4.28 -7.95
N ASP A 134 -3.12 -4.29 -6.66
CA ASP A 134 -3.44 -5.40 -5.78
C ASP A 134 -4.68 -5.13 -4.90
N THR A 135 -5.19 -6.17 -4.27
CA THR A 135 -6.27 -6.04 -3.29
C THR A 135 -5.96 -6.93 -2.10
N ALA A 136 -6.03 -6.35 -0.90
CA ALA A 136 -6.03 -7.10 0.35
C ALA A 136 -7.26 -6.77 1.20
N THR A 137 -7.87 -7.79 1.75
CA THR A 137 -9.01 -7.66 2.68
C THR A 137 -8.75 -8.50 3.91
N LEU A 138 -8.70 -7.86 5.07
CA LEU A 138 -8.57 -8.50 6.37
C LEU A 138 -9.95 -8.53 7.04
N GLU A 139 -10.23 -9.62 7.75
CA GLU A 139 -11.51 -9.79 8.46
C GLU A 139 -11.84 -8.62 9.40
N PRO A 140 -13.12 -8.18 9.44
CA PRO A 140 -13.51 -6.99 10.20
C PRO A 140 -13.32 -7.08 11.71
N ASP A 141 -13.28 -8.28 12.26
CA ASP A 141 -13.16 -8.52 13.71
C ASP A 141 -11.77 -9.04 14.12
N SER A 142 -10.75 -8.87 13.25
CA SER A 142 -9.39 -9.30 13.54
C SER A 142 -8.85 -8.66 14.80
N GLN A 143 -8.29 -9.47 15.70
CA GLN A 143 -7.57 -9.03 16.91
C GLN A 143 -6.06 -9.19 16.75
N ALA A 144 -5.62 -9.84 15.69
CA ALA A 144 -4.22 -9.93 15.34
C ALA A 144 -3.73 -8.62 14.71
N TRP A 145 -2.57 -8.20 15.11
CA TRP A 145 -1.94 -7.00 14.58
C TRP A 145 -1.30 -7.31 13.24
N ALA A 146 -1.66 -6.53 12.24
CA ALA A 146 -1.19 -6.72 10.88
C ALA A 146 -0.50 -5.45 10.35
N ARG A 147 0.54 -5.63 9.56
CA ARG A 147 1.10 -4.59 8.71
C ARG A 147 0.94 -5.01 7.26
N VAL A 148 0.36 -4.12 6.44
CA VAL A 148 0.06 -4.38 5.04
C VAL A 148 0.74 -3.35 4.18
N HIS A 149 1.52 -3.80 3.22
CA HIS A 149 2.14 -3.00 2.17
C HIS A 149 1.50 -3.34 0.82
N GLY A 150 0.95 -2.35 0.13
CA GLY A 150 0.46 -2.44 -1.24
C GLY A 150 1.63 -2.60 -2.21
N GLY A 151 2.57 -1.69 -2.11
CA GLY A 151 3.79 -1.71 -2.90
C GLY A 151 3.75 -0.78 -4.09
N LYS A 152 3.83 -1.30 -5.33
CA LYS A 152 3.70 -0.45 -6.52
C LYS A 152 2.44 -0.79 -7.27
N GLY A 153 1.63 0.20 -7.51
CA GLY A 153 0.37 0.00 -8.21
C GLY A 153 -0.71 0.86 -7.61
N ASN A 154 -1.96 0.70 -8.06
CA ASN A 154 -3.08 1.36 -7.41
C ASN A 154 -3.81 0.31 -6.60
N ASP A 155 -3.52 0.27 -5.32
CA ASP A 155 -3.91 -0.82 -4.45
C ASP A 155 -5.23 -0.54 -3.72
N VAL A 156 -5.90 -1.60 -3.30
CA VAL A 156 -7.10 -1.51 -2.47
C VAL A 156 -6.89 -2.34 -1.22
N LEU A 157 -6.67 -1.66 -0.11
CA LEU A 157 -6.39 -2.29 1.18
C LEU A 157 -7.56 -2.03 2.13
N THR A 158 -8.15 -3.09 2.65
CA THR A 158 -9.26 -2.99 3.61
C THR A 158 -8.93 -3.82 4.83
N ALA A 159 -8.95 -3.18 5.99
CA ALA A 159 -8.74 -3.86 7.26
C ALA A 159 -9.62 -3.28 8.35
N SER A 160 -9.90 -4.09 9.36
CA SER A 160 -10.50 -3.64 10.61
C SER A 160 -9.47 -2.97 11.54
N ALA A 161 -9.92 -2.60 12.72
CA ALA A 161 -9.06 -2.16 13.81
C ALA A 161 -7.87 -3.12 14.03
N GLY A 162 -6.69 -2.56 14.24
CA GLY A 162 -5.47 -3.34 14.51
C GLY A 162 -4.57 -3.57 13.29
N ALA A 163 -4.88 -3.02 12.12
CA ALA A 163 -4.00 -3.06 10.98
C ALA A 163 -3.38 -1.69 10.67
N MET A 164 -2.10 -1.69 10.33
CA MET A 164 -1.39 -0.56 9.76
C MET A 164 -1.31 -0.77 8.24
N LEU A 165 -1.88 0.16 7.48
CA LEU A 165 -1.93 0.09 6.03
C LEU A 165 -0.93 1.07 5.42
N HIS A 166 -0.15 0.59 4.46
CA HIS A 166 0.72 1.40 3.63
C HIS A 166 0.33 1.18 2.16
N GLY A 167 -0.10 2.24 1.46
CA GLY A 167 -0.35 2.19 0.02
C GLY A 167 0.96 2.00 -0.74
N ASP A 168 2.00 2.70 -0.32
CA ASP A 168 3.30 2.79 -0.96
C ASP A 168 3.21 3.56 -2.31
N ASP A 169 3.83 3.11 -3.44
CA ASP A 169 3.86 3.87 -4.71
C ASP A 169 2.56 3.68 -5.53
N GLY A 170 1.68 4.65 -5.63
CA GLY A 170 0.49 4.55 -6.49
C GLY A 170 -0.68 5.41 -6.03
N ASN A 171 -1.82 5.31 -6.70
CA ASN A 171 -3.04 5.99 -6.26
C ASN A 171 -3.92 4.96 -5.53
N ASP A 172 -3.81 4.94 -4.23
CA ASP A 172 -4.29 3.86 -3.40
C ASP A 172 -5.65 4.14 -2.74
N ARG A 173 -6.30 3.08 -2.34
CA ARG A 173 -7.52 3.15 -1.52
C ARG A 173 -7.33 2.34 -0.26
N LEU A 174 -7.26 3.03 0.86
CA LEU A 174 -7.06 2.45 2.17
C LEU A 174 -8.31 2.63 3.01
N ASP A 175 -8.87 1.54 3.49
CA ASP A 175 -9.95 1.54 4.47
C ASP A 175 -9.41 0.92 5.76
N GLY A 176 -8.95 1.78 6.65
CA GLY A 176 -8.17 1.39 7.82
C GLY A 176 -8.96 0.92 9.03
N GLY A 177 -10.28 0.81 8.92
CA GLY A 177 -11.13 0.41 10.05
C GLY A 177 -10.91 1.28 11.30
N GLY A 178 -11.84 2.15 11.61
CA GLY A 178 -11.75 3.09 12.73
C GLY A 178 -12.04 2.44 14.06
N GLY A 179 -11.06 1.89 14.73
CA GLY A 179 -11.20 1.42 16.11
C GLY A 179 -10.25 2.17 17.06
N PRO A 180 -10.51 2.14 18.38
CA PRO A 180 -9.72 2.88 19.39
C PRO A 180 -8.25 2.44 19.48
N PHE A 181 -7.88 1.40 18.74
CA PHE A 181 -6.50 0.92 18.58
C PHE A 181 -6.08 0.90 17.12
N GLY A 182 -6.85 1.58 16.23
CA GLY A 182 -6.51 1.70 14.81
C GLY A 182 -5.19 2.43 14.66
N PHE A 183 -4.17 1.70 14.22
CA PHE A 183 -2.91 2.31 13.80
C PHE A 183 -3.15 3.07 12.51
N GLY A 184 -2.39 4.14 12.31
CA GLY A 184 -2.54 5.02 11.16
C GLY A 184 -2.39 4.31 9.82
N SER A 185 -3.01 4.89 8.83
CA SER A 185 -2.81 4.51 7.44
C SER A 185 -1.93 5.54 6.77
N TYR A 186 -1.09 5.08 5.85
CA TYR A 186 -0.13 5.87 5.09
C TYR A 186 -0.44 5.70 3.61
N GLY A 187 -0.80 6.78 2.91
CA GLY A 187 -1.04 6.74 1.46
C GLY A 187 0.24 6.41 0.72
N GLY A 188 1.19 7.30 0.79
CA GLY A 188 2.46 7.21 0.10
C GLY A 188 2.57 8.24 -1.03
N PRO A 189 3.43 8.00 -2.02
CA PRO A 189 3.46 8.83 -3.22
C PRO A 189 2.30 8.49 -4.18
N GLY A 190 1.37 9.43 -4.38
CA GLY A 190 0.25 9.28 -5.30
C GLY A 190 -0.98 10.05 -4.85
N ASP A 191 -2.04 10.07 -5.63
CA ASP A 191 -3.30 10.69 -5.21
C ASP A 191 -4.16 9.62 -4.49
N ASP A 192 -4.14 9.63 -3.16
CA ASP A 192 -4.67 8.55 -2.34
C ASP A 192 -6.05 8.84 -1.74
N THR A 193 -6.75 7.79 -1.37
CA THR A 193 -8.03 7.88 -0.66
C THR A 193 -7.97 7.03 0.61
N LEU A 194 -7.97 7.68 1.77
CA LEU A 194 -7.95 7.05 3.08
C LEU A 194 -9.28 7.27 3.77
N THR A 195 -9.92 6.19 4.19
CA THR A 195 -11.22 6.24 4.88
C THR A 195 -11.16 5.50 6.20
N HIS A 196 -12.07 5.88 7.12
CA HIS A 196 -12.10 5.34 8.49
C HIS A 196 -10.72 5.43 9.17
N CYS A 197 -10.07 6.57 8.98
CA CYS A 197 -8.85 6.89 9.66
C CYS A 197 -9.03 6.79 11.18
N GLY A 198 -8.29 5.92 11.82
CA GLY A 198 -8.35 5.76 13.27
C GLY A 198 -7.70 6.92 14.01
N GLN A 199 -6.59 6.72 14.73
CA GLN A 199 -5.94 7.83 15.46
C GLN A 199 -5.18 8.76 14.52
N ASP A 200 -4.24 8.24 13.74
CA ASP A 200 -3.39 9.05 12.86
C ASP A 200 -3.45 8.53 11.42
N CYS A 201 -3.62 9.42 10.44
CA CYS A 201 -3.53 9.09 9.02
C CYS A 201 -2.70 10.12 8.26
N TYR A 202 -1.94 9.64 7.29
CA TYR A 202 -1.00 10.42 6.50
C TYR A 202 -1.26 10.21 5.01
N GLY A 203 -1.53 11.29 4.26
CA GLY A 203 -1.59 11.27 2.80
C GLY A 203 -0.20 11.07 2.20
N GLU A 204 0.78 11.78 2.75
CA GLU A 204 2.17 11.90 2.33
C GLU A 204 2.31 12.77 1.08
N ALA A 205 2.43 12.23 -0.14
CA ALA A 205 2.73 13.05 -1.31
C ALA A 205 1.76 12.80 -2.47
N GLY A 206 0.96 13.81 -2.78
CA GLY A 206 -0.06 13.75 -3.81
C GLY A 206 -1.25 14.62 -3.46
N ASN A 207 -2.35 14.50 -4.16
CA ASN A 207 -3.57 15.22 -3.79
C ASN A 207 -4.53 14.23 -3.14
N ASP A 208 -4.52 14.19 -1.83
CA ASP A 208 -5.10 13.11 -1.07
C ASP A 208 -6.50 13.45 -0.53
N SER A 209 -7.26 12.40 -0.25
CA SER A 209 -8.56 12.51 0.39
C SER A 209 -8.60 11.66 1.64
N LEU A 210 -8.59 12.30 2.81
CA LEU A 210 -8.58 11.66 4.11
C LEU A 210 -9.92 11.88 4.81
N THR A 211 -10.47 10.80 5.37
CA THR A 211 -11.73 10.85 6.11
C THR A 211 -11.59 10.11 7.43
N GLY A 212 -11.78 10.82 8.52
CA GLY A 212 -11.79 10.29 9.88
C GLY A 212 -13.02 9.48 10.24
N THR A 213 -13.27 9.37 11.53
CA THR A 213 -14.39 8.63 12.14
C THR A 213 -15.26 9.57 12.99
N ASP A 214 -16.15 9.04 13.81
CA ASP A 214 -16.87 9.82 14.82
C ASP A 214 -16.09 9.96 16.15
N GLU A 215 -14.84 9.50 16.19
CA GLU A 215 -13.92 9.59 17.33
C GLU A 215 -12.83 10.65 17.04
N GLU A 216 -12.01 10.99 18.04
CA GLU A 216 -10.88 11.93 17.88
C GLU A 216 -9.85 11.40 16.89
N ASN A 217 -9.56 12.17 15.84
CA ASN A 217 -8.62 11.81 14.78
C ASN A 217 -7.52 12.86 14.62
N THR A 218 -6.36 12.42 14.10
CA THR A 218 -5.30 13.30 13.60
C THR A 218 -5.05 12.99 12.13
N LEU A 219 -5.33 13.93 11.25
CA LEU A 219 -5.19 13.76 9.81
C LEU A 219 -4.11 14.67 9.27
N HIS A 220 -3.20 14.13 8.46
CA HIS A 220 -2.11 14.83 7.79
C HIS A 220 -2.24 14.68 6.28
N GLY A 221 -2.44 15.79 5.53
CA GLY A 221 -2.39 15.81 4.07
C GLY A 221 -0.96 15.68 3.58
N ASP A 222 -0.04 16.44 4.19
CA ASP A 222 1.39 16.58 3.88
C ASP A 222 1.66 17.33 2.57
N ASP A 223 2.22 16.75 1.51
CA ASP A 223 2.60 17.46 0.27
C ASP A 223 1.53 17.30 -0.82
N GLY A 224 0.70 18.31 -1.06
CA GLY A 224 -0.29 18.23 -2.12
C GLY A 224 -1.43 19.22 -2.00
N ALA A 225 -2.50 19.02 -2.74
CA ALA A 225 -3.73 19.79 -2.56
C ALA A 225 -4.82 18.85 -2.02
N ASP A 226 -4.89 18.78 -0.71
CA ASP A 226 -5.55 17.73 0.02
C ASP A 226 -6.98 18.09 0.45
N VAL A 227 -7.78 17.05 0.70
CA VAL A 227 -9.13 17.20 1.25
C VAL A 227 -9.26 16.34 2.51
N LEU A 228 -9.41 16.99 3.66
CA LEU A 228 -9.49 16.34 4.96
C LEU A 228 -10.86 16.55 5.60
N HIS A 229 -11.48 15.46 6.06
CA HIS A 229 -12.74 15.43 6.77
C HIS A 229 -12.58 14.79 8.15
N GLY A 230 -12.73 15.55 9.23
CA GLY A 230 -12.65 15.05 10.61
C GLY A 230 -13.85 14.18 10.96
N LYS A 231 -15.04 14.59 10.59
CA LYS A 231 -16.36 13.99 10.91
C LYS A 231 -16.87 14.36 12.29
N GLY A 232 -16.60 13.58 13.29
CA GLY A 232 -16.98 13.86 14.66
C GLY A 232 -15.87 13.54 15.62
N GLY A 233 -15.95 14.07 16.85
CA GLY A 233 -14.83 14.00 17.77
C GLY A 233 -14.19 15.38 17.96
N ALA A 234 -13.03 15.42 18.56
CA ALA A 234 -12.24 16.65 18.67
C ALA A 234 -10.97 16.46 17.84
N ASP A 235 -11.07 16.80 16.57
CA ASP A 235 -10.08 16.41 15.56
C ASP A 235 -8.93 17.41 15.43
N VAL A 236 -7.81 16.91 14.93
CA VAL A 236 -6.65 17.73 14.55
C VAL A 236 -6.33 17.45 13.07
N LEU A 237 -6.50 18.48 12.23
CA LEU A 237 -6.28 18.39 10.82
C LEU A 237 -5.11 19.30 10.39
N TYR A 238 -4.15 18.73 9.67
CA TYR A 238 -3.02 19.43 9.08
C TYR A 238 -3.10 19.30 7.55
N GLY A 239 -3.28 20.42 6.83
CA GLY A 239 -3.23 20.44 5.37
C GLY A 239 -1.83 20.07 4.90
N GLY A 240 -0.86 20.94 5.19
CA GLY A 240 0.52 20.68 4.84
C GLY A 240 1.08 21.67 3.83
N LYS A 241 1.62 21.22 2.72
CA LYS A 241 2.03 22.08 1.62
C LYS A 241 1.03 21.95 0.47
N GLY A 242 0.48 23.07 0.03
CA GLY A 242 -0.41 23.10 -1.11
C GLY A 242 -1.69 23.83 -0.79
N ASN A 243 -2.70 23.70 -1.62
CA ASN A 243 -3.95 24.42 -1.41
C ASN A 243 -5.02 23.45 -0.91
N ASP A 244 -5.18 23.39 0.39
CA ASP A 244 -5.90 22.35 1.07
C ASP A 244 -7.34 22.73 1.42
N LYS A 245 -8.17 21.71 1.64
CA LYS A 245 -9.54 21.87 2.14
C LYS A 245 -9.72 21.03 3.39
N LEU A 246 -9.93 21.71 4.52
CA LEU A 246 -10.08 21.09 5.81
C LEU A 246 -11.48 21.30 6.35
N TYR A 247 -12.14 20.22 6.72
CA TYR A 247 -13.48 20.21 7.30
C TYR A 247 -13.43 19.51 8.67
N GLY A 248 -13.61 20.26 9.78
CA GLY A 248 -13.69 19.69 11.13
C GLY A 248 -15.01 18.92 11.31
N GLU A 249 -16.09 19.49 10.80
CA GLU A 249 -17.47 19.00 10.86
C GLU A 249 -18.09 19.11 12.26
N ALA A 250 -18.02 18.11 13.12
CA ALA A 250 -18.69 18.14 14.43
C ALA A 250 -17.75 17.82 15.58
N GLY A 251 -17.46 18.82 16.40
CA GLY A 251 -16.52 18.66 17.51
C GLY A 251 -15.92 19.98 17.95
N ASN A 252 -14.85 19.91 18.72
CA ASN A 252 -14.04 21.10 19.00
C ASN A 252 -12.68 20.92 18.33
N ASP A 253 -12.63 21.30 17.09
CA ASP A 253 -11.58 20.90 16.17
C ASP A 253 -10.39 21.88 16.14
N THR A 254 -9.26 21.39 15.69
CA THR A 254 -8.07 22.22 15.46
C THR A 254 -7.57 21.99 14.04
N LEU A 255 -7.71 23.00 13.18
CA LEU A 255 -7.37 22.96 11.77
C LEU A 255 -6.20 23.87 11.47
N TRP A 256 -5.18 23.31 10.81
CA TRP A 256 -3.99 24.00 10.34
C TRP A 256 -3.86 23.82 8.83
N GLY A 257 -4.09 24.91 8.03
CA GLY A 257 -3.83 24.89 6.60
C GLY A 257 -2.36 24.67 6.29
N ASN A 258 -1.50 25.28 7.09
CA ASN A 258 -0.04 25.37 6.95
C ASN A 258 0.36 26.24 5.76
N SER A 259 0.79 25.72 4.61
CA SER A 259 1.32 26.57 3.53
C SER A 259 0.62 26.36 2.20
N GLY A 260 0.02 27.44 1.72
CA GLY A 260 -0.76 27.45 0.48
C GLY A 260 -1.97 28.35 0.61
N ASP A 261 -2.79 28.39 -0.41
CA ASP A 261 -4.06 29.11 -0.36
C ASP A 261 -5.16 28.13 0.09
N ASP A 262 -5.45 28.08 1.40
CA ASP A 262 -6.22 27.02 2.05
C ASP A 262 -7.67 27.43 2.32
N ILE A 263 -8.55 26.43 2.44
CA ILE A 263 -9.95 26.59 2.84
C ILE A 263 -10.23 25.75 4.10
N LEU A 264 -10.57 26.42 5.20
CA LEU A 264 -10.84 25.80 6.49
C LEU A 264 -12.28 26.03 6.90
N TRP A 265 -12.98 24.94 7.25
CA TRP A 265 -14.33 24.96 7.82
C TRP A 265 -14.30 24.24 9.17
N GLY A 266 -14.54 24.98 10.27
CA GLY A 266 -14.61 24.39 11.62
C GLY A 266 -15.83 23.48 11.73
N GLY A 267 -17.00 24.02 11.49
CA GLY A 267 -18.25 23.29 11.60
C GLY A 267 -18.94 23.49 12.94
N HIS A 268 -19.57 22.43 13.47
CA HIS A 268 -20.28 22.51 14.75
C HIS A 268 -19.34 22.36 15.94
N GLY A 269 -19.17 23.42 16.74
CA GLY A 269 -18.35 23.33 17.96
C GLY A 269 -17.64 24.63 18.32
N THR A 270 -16.52 24.48 18.97
CA THR A 270 -15.61 25.60 19.25
C THR A 270 -14.23 25.28 18.71
N ASP A 271 -13.96 25.85 17.54
CA ASP A 271 -12.85 25.41 16.75
C ASP A 271 -11.66 26.38 16.78
N LYS A 272 -10.48 25.85 16.55
CA LYS A 272 -9.24 26.62 16.39
C LYS A 272 -8.77 26.47 14.97
N LEU A 273 -8.82 27.56 14.21
CA LEU A 273 -8.49 27.58 12.79
C LEU A 273 -7.30 28.49 12.53
N SER A 274 -6.36 27.99 11.75
CA SER A 274 -5.19 28.76 11.30
C SER A 274 -4.83 28.38 9.87
N GLY A 275 -5.05 29.30 8.91
CA GLY A 275 -4.65 29.09 7.52
C GLY A 275 -3.13 28.95 7.39
N GLY A 276 -2.37 29.87 7.95
CA GLY A 276 -0.91 29.87 7.81
C GLY A 276 -0.42 30.90 6.78
N PRO A 277 0.71 30.66 6.13
CA PRO A 277 1.21 31.50 5.03
C PRO A 277 0.48 31.23 3.72
N GLY A 278 -0.34 32.20 3.24
CA GLY A 278 -1.09 32.08 1.98
C GLY A 278 -2.23 33.09 1.90
N ARG A 279 -3.18 32.78 1.05
CA ARG A 279 -4.47 33.48 0.97
C ARG A 279 -5.57 32.51 1.38
N ASP A 280 -5.86 32.52 2.65
CA ASP A 280 -6.72 31.50 3.23
C ASP A 280 -8.16 31.97 3.37
N GLU A 281 -9.08 31.03 3.20
CA GLU A 281 -10.49 31.20 3.51
C GLU A 281 -10.81 30.42 4.79
N VAL A 282 -11.19 31.13 5.87
CA VAL A 282 -11.41 30.53 7.18
C VAL A 282 -12.84 30.78 7.65
N HIS A 283 -13.59 29.72 7.88
CA HIS A 283 -14.99 29.72 8.29
C HIS A 283 -15.15 28.94 9.61
N GLN A 284 -15.78 29.58 10.60
CA GLN A 284 -16.05 28.96 11.90
C GLN A 284 -17.26 28.03 11.88
N ASP A 285 -18.26 28.38 11.06
CA ASP A 285 -19.56 27.68 10.94
C ASP A 285 -19.79 27.18 9.50
#